data_c52147316104c7471454751573c8511c
#
_entry.id   c52147316104c7471454751573c8511c
#
_cell.length_a   1.000
_cell.length_b   1.000
_cell.length_c   1.000
_cell.angle_alpha   90.00
_cell.angle_beta   90.00
_cell.angle_gamma   90.00
#
_symmetry.space_group_name_H-M   'P 1'
#
loop_
_entity.id
_entity.type
_entity.pdbx_description
1 polymer ?
#
loop_
_entity_poly.entity_id
_entity_poly.type
_entity_poly.pdbx_seq_one_letter_code
_entity_poly.pdbx_strand_id
1 'polypeptide(L)'
;MKRLNEQLIIGVDHGYGNIKTANHCFKTGILGYDSEPLFTGDMLTYGGRYYLIGEGHKEFIAEKIKDEDYYLLTLVAIAKELKDAELTEANIVLAAGLPLTWTSGQKKEFAAYLGKNKEVDFNYKKVDYHITIDDVRIYPQGYAAIAEFASTMKGLNLVADIGNGTMNVLYMVNGRPQSGKMYTEKFGTYQCTLAIREMFMQKTQREINDAIIEEVLCTGTATIPAADIKIIRMIAKEYVDGIFRRLREHGYDEGTMMLYITGGGGCLVKNFGKVSTDRVKFVDDICAAAKGYEYLAEAQLKAELGL
;
A
#
# COMPACT_ATOMS: atom_id res chain seq x y z
N MET A 1 1.73 -15.39 1.76
CA MET A 1 1.30 -15.77 3.11
C MET A 1 2.30 -16.68 3.82
N LYS A 2 2.33 -16.65 5.17
CA LYS A 2 3.16 -17.53 6.01
C LYS A 2 2.28 -18.51 6.79
N ARG A 3 2.84 -19.61 7.29
CA ARG A 3 2.13 -20.59 8.11
C ARG A 3 2.85 -20.75 9.44
N LEU A 4 2.08 -20.71 10.53
CA LEU A 4 2.55 -21.01 11.88
C LEU A 4 1.53 -21.96 12.52
N ASN A 5 1.95 -23.22 12.79
CA ASN A 5 1.06 -24.31 13.18
C ASN A 5 -0.10 -24.50 12.15
N GLU A 6 -1.35 -24.48 12.62
CA GLU A 6 -2.55 -24.59 11.77
C GLU A 6 -3.06 -23.24 11.23
N GLN A 7 -2.47 -22.13 11.65
CA GLN A 7 -2.89 -20.78 11.23
C GLN A 7 -2.10 -20.29 10.02
N LEU A 8 -2.79 -19.61 9.12
CA LEU A 8 -2.20 -18.84 8.02
C LEU A 8 -2.09 -17.39 8.41
N ILE A 9 -0.90 -16.82 8.25
CA ILE A 9 -0.66 -15.38 8.44
C ILE A 9 -0.75 -14.74 7.08
N ILE A 10 -1.73 -13.85 6.89
CA ILE A 10 -1.96 -13.13 5.64
C ILE A 10 -1.78 -11.64 5.87
N GLY A 11 -0.78 -11.07 5.20
CA GLY A 11 -0.51 -9.64 5.21
C GLY A 11 -1.34 -8.90 4.14
N VAL A 12 -2.08 -7.84 4.54
CA VAL A 12 -2.87 -7.03 3.63
C VAL A 12 -2.52 -5.55 3.81
N ASP A 13 -1.96 -4.95 2.76
CA ASP A 13 -1.68 -3.51 2.69
C ASP A 13 -2.85 -2.80 2.00
N HIS A 14 -3.64 -2.09 2.80
CA HIS A 14 -4.82 -1.33 2.38
C HIS A 14 -4.41 0.04 1.83
N GLY A 15 -3.85 0.06 0.63
CA GLY A 15 -3.51 1.31 -0.04
C GLY A 15 -4.74 2.02 -0.64
N TYR A 16 -4.62 3.33 -0.91
CA TYR A 16 -5.68 4.10 -1.56
C TYR A 16 -5.83 3.78 -3.05
N GLY A 17 -4.75 3.44 -3.73
CA GLY A 17 -4.79 3.07 -5.15
C GLY A 17 -4.84 1.57 -5.39
N ASN A 18 -4.18 0.79 -4.55
CA ASN A 18 -4.11 -0.66 -4.69
C ASN A 18 -4.15 -1.34 -3.32
N ILE A 19 -4.78 -2.50 -3.27
CA ILE A 19 -4.65 -3.48 -2.19
C ILE A 19 -3.50 -4.40 -2.55
N LYS A 20 -2.67 -4.74 -1.58
CA LYS A 20 -1.53 -5.65 -1.79
C LYS A 20 -1.49 -6.71 -0.70
N THR A 21 -1.15 -7.92 -1.12
CA THR A 21 -0.78 -9.03 -0.21
C THR A 21 0.70 -9.36 -0.44
N ALA A 22 1.18 -10.46 0.11
CA ALA A 22 2.54 -10.91 -0.16
C ALA A 22 2.77 -11.25 -1.66
N ASN A 23 1.73 -11.72 -2.37
CA ASN A 23 1.84 -12.23 -3.74
C ASN A 23 0.97 -11.49 -4.76
N HIS A 24 -0.01 -10.68 -4.33
CA HIS A 24 -0.97 -10.02 -5.20
C HIS A 24 -0.97 -8.51 -5.02
N CYS A 25 -1.27 -7.81 -6.12
CA CYS A 25 -1.55 -6.38 -6.16
C CYS A 25 -2.76 -6.15 -7.09
N PHE A 26 -3.81 -5.47 -6.59
CA PHE A 26 -5.00 -5.17 -7.38
C PHE A 26 -5.59 -3.82 -6.99
N LYS A 27 -6.35 -3.19 -7.89
CA LYS A 27 -6.93 -1.85 -7.70
C LYS A 27 -7.94 -1.83 -6.55
N THR A 28 -7.95 -0.77 -5.77
CA THR A 28 -8.84 -0.58 -4.60
C THR A 28 -10.28 -0.23 -5.00
N GLY A 29 -10.60 -0.04 -6.29
CA GLY A 29 -11.95 0.24 -6.77
C GLY A 29 -12.92 -0.91 -6.50
N ILE A 30 -14.18 -0.57 -6.16
CA ILE A 30 -15.26 -1.55 -5.91
C ILE A 30 -16.61 -0.93 -6.31
N LEU A 31 -17.42 -1.70 -7.03
CA LEU A 31 -18.79 -1.34 -7.40
C LEU A 31 -19.75 -2.43 -6.94
N GLY A 32 -20.77 -2.05 -6.13
CA GLY A 32 -21.78 -2.97 -5.59
C GLY A 32 -23.05 -3.03 -6.43
N TYR A 33 -23.63 -4.23 -6.53
CA TYR A 33 -24.88 -4.53 -7.26
C TYR A 33 -25.80 -5.41 -6.41
N ASP A 34 -27.10 -5.18 -6.52
CA ASP A 34 -28.12 -5.99 -5.83
C ASP A 34 -28.52 -7.24 -6.64
N SER A 35 -28.12 -7.32 -7.93
CA SER A 35 -28.31 -8.46 -8.80
C SER A 35 -27.03 -8.77 -9.54
N GLU A 36 -26.83 -10.02 -9.96
CA GLU A 36 -25.62 -10.46 -10.66
C GLU A 36 -25.42 -9.64 -11.95
N PRO A 37 -24.28 -8.94 -12.10
CA PRO A 37 -24.00 -8.15 -13.29
C PRO A 37 -23.70 -9.04 -14.51
N LEU A 38 -23.99 -8.56 -15.71
CA LEU A 38 -23.75 -9.30 -16.97
C LEU A 38 -22.27 -9.61 -17.21
N PHE A 39 -21.39 -8.71 -16.80
CA PHE A 39 -19.93 -8.87 -16.92
C PHE A 39 -19.37 -9.20 -15.53
N THR A 40 -18.99 -10.45 -15.33
CA THR A 40 -18.51 -11.00 -14.07
C THR A 40 -16.98 -11.08 -14.04
N GLY A 41 -16.27 -9.97 -14.12
CA GLY A 41 -14.80 -9.93 -14.06
C GLY A 41 -14.23 -10.46 -12.72
N ASP A 42 -13.63 -9.60 -11.95
CA ASP A 42 -13.15 -9.89 -10.58
C ASP A 42 -14.32 -9.69 -9.60
N MET A 43 -15.20 -10.70 -9.43
CA MET A 43 -16.44 -10.57 -8.67
C MET A 43 -16.34 -11.26 -7.31
N LEU A 44 -16.72 -10.52 -6.26
CA LEU A 44 -16.99 -11.00 -4.91
C LEU A 44 -18.51 -11.04 -4.70
N THR A 45 -19.03 -12.13 -4.12
CA THR A 45 -20.39 -12.20 -3.60
C THR A 45 -20.33 -12.37 -2.08
N TYR A 46 -20.93 -11.43 -1.37
CA TYR A 46 -20.95 -11.41 0.10
C TYR A 46 -22.24 -10.76 0.61
N GLY A 47 -22.87 -11.37 1.64
CA GLY A 47 -24.10 -10.87 2.23
C GLY A 47 -25.27 -10.74 1.24
N GLY A 48 -25.31 -11.60 0.22
CA GLY A 48 -26.35 -11.59 -0.82
C GLY A 48 -26.21 -10.49 -1.88
N ARG A 49 -25.11 -9.77 -1.90
CA ARG A 49 -24.78 -8.73 -2.89
C ARG A 49 -23.55 -9.09 -3.71
N TYR A 50 -23.44 -8.49 -4.88
CA TYR A 50 -22.37 -8.70 -5.84
C TYR A 50 -21.48 -7.46 -5.91
N TYR A 51 -20.15 -7.65 -5.97
CA TYR A 51 -19.19 -6.57 -5.99
C TYR A 51 -18.15 -6.82 -7.07
N LEU A 52 -18.03 -5.90 -8.04
CA LEU A 52 -16.95 -5.90 -9.03
C LEU A 52 -15.74 -5.18 -8.46
N ILE A 53 -14.61 -5.85 -8.50
CA ILE A 53 -13.35 -5.39 -7.94
C ILE A 53 -12.46 -4.79 -9.03
N GLY A 54 -11.79 -3.70 -8.69
CA GLY A 54 -10.88 -2.98 -9.61
C GLY A 54 -11.58 -1.92 -10.45
N GLU A 55 -12.90 -1.79 -10.35
CA GLU A 55 -13.70 -0.79 -11.01
C GLU A 55 -14.10 0.34 -10.06
N GLY A 56 -14.28 1.54 -10.62
CA GLY A 56 -14.54 2.74 -9.82
C GLY A 56 -13.27 3.38 -9.26
N HIS A 57 -13.40 4.63 -8.83
CA HIS A 57 -12.34 5.39 -8.17
C HIS A 57 -12.69 5.58 -6.70
N LYS A 58 -11.73 5.30 -5.82
CA LYS A 58 -11.90 5.51 -4.39
C LYS A 58 -11.28 6.83 -3.98
N GLU A 59 -12.10 7.74 -3.45
CA GLU A 59 -11.59 8.98 -2.86
C GLU A 59 -10.79 8.70 -1.58
N PHE A 60 -9.86 9.61 -1.28
CA PHE A 60 -9.09 9.55 -0.05
C PHE A 60 -10.00 9.79 1.16
N ILE A 61 -10.21 8.77 2.00
CA ILE A 61 -10.89 8.86 3.28
C ILE A 61 -9.88 8.63 4.41
N ALA A 62 -9.72 9.62 5.29
CA ALA A 62 -8.76 9.54 6.40
C ALA A 62 -9.11 8.43 7.42
N GLU A 63 -10.39 8.10 7.57
CA GLU A 63 -10.88 7.07 8.48
C GLU A 63 -11.32 5.83 7.70
N LYS A 64 -10.42 4.88 7.52
CA LYS A 64 -10.67 3.63 6.78
C LYS A 64 -11.83 2.79 7.34
N ILE A 65 -12.11 2.90 8.63
CA ILE A 65 -13.20 2.17 9.30
C ILE A 65 -14.61 2.60 8.90
N LYS A 66 -14.77 3.79 8.33
CA LYS A 66 -16.06 4.30 7.86
C LYS A 66 -16.46 3.76 6.49
N ASP A 67 -15.61 2.96 5.89
CA ASP A 67 -15.71 2.48 4.53
C ASP A 67 -15.73 0.94 4.50
N GLU A 68 -16.93 0.37 4.31
CA GLU A 68 -17.15 -1.08 4.21
C GLU A 68 -16.28 -1.74 3.11
N ASP A 69 -15.88 -0.99 2.11
CA ASP A 69 -15.13 -1.51 0.97
C ASP A 69 -13.78 -2.11 1.38
N TYR A 70 -13.08 -1.54 2.38
CA TYR A 70 -11.82 -2.12 2.84
C TYR A 70 -11.98 -3.51 3.46
N TYR A 71 -13.13 -3.78 4.11
CA TYR A 71 -13.44 -5.10 4.59
C TYR A 71 -13.68 -6.08 3.43
N LEU A 72 -14.48 -5.69 2.45
CA LEU A 72 -14.75 -6.49 1.25
C LEU A 72 -13.47 -6.76 0.45
N LEU A 73 -12.64 -5.75 0.26
CA LEU A 73 -11.33 -5.88 -0.40
C LEU A 73 -10.36 -6.78 0.37
N THR A 74 -10.50 -6.85 1.71
CA THR A 74 -9.74 -7.81 2.54
C THR A 74 -10.17 -9.25 2.25
N LEU A 75 -11.47 -9.52 2.10
CA LEU A 75 -11.95 -10.86 1.72
C LEU A 75 -11.39 -11.29 0.35
N VAL A 76 -11.37 -10.36 -0.60
CA VAL A 76 -10.76 -10.62 -1.92
C VAL A 76 -9.25 -10.88 -1.81
N ALA A 77 -8.54 -10.11 -0.99
CA ALA A 77 -7.12 -10.30 -0.74
C ALA A 77 -6.82 -11.70 -0.15
N ILE A 78 -7.62 -12.12 0.82
CA ILE A 78 -7.55 -13.46 1.43
C ILE A 78 -7.84 -14.54 0.38
N ALA A 79 -8.92 -14.41 -0.40
CA ALA A 79 -9.28 -15.38 -1.43
C ALA A 79 -8.17 -15.56 -2.48
N LYS A 80 -7.48 -14.48 -2.87
CA LYS A 80 -6.36 -14.55 -3.81
C LYS A 80 -5.18 -15.36 -3.24
N GLU A 81 -4.82 -15.12 -1.97
CA GLU A 81 -3.75 -15.87 -1.29
C GLU A 81 -4.12 -17.36 -1.10
N LEU A 82 -5.37 -17.64 -0.69
CA LEU A 82 -5.85 -19.01 -0.51
C LEU A 82 -5.91 -19.79 -1.84
N LYS A 83 -6.30 -19.11 -2.92
CA LYS A 83 -6.35 -19.72 -4.25
C LYS A 83 -4.97 -20.22 -4.70
N ASP A 84 -3.91 -19.45 -4.46
CA ASP A 84 -2.54 -19.86 -4.81
C ASP A 84 -2.07 -21.08 -4.02
N ALA A 85 -2.64 -21.28 -2.83
CA ALA A 85 -2.40 -22.43 -1.98
C ALA A 85 -3.39 -23.59 -2.22
N GLU A 86 -4.32 -23.45 -3.17
CA GLU A 86 -5.39 -24.42 -3.47
C GLU A 86 -6.28 -24.70 -2.24
N LEU A 87 -6.51 -23.69 -1.39
CA LEU A 87 -7.33 -23.78 -0.18
C LEU A 87 -8.62 -22.98 -0.36
N THR A 88 -9.70 -23.50 0.21
CA THR A 88 -11.00 -22.82 0.31
C THR A 88 -11.44 -22.61 1.76
N GLU A 89 -10.74 -23.23 2.70
CA GLU A 89 -10.98 -23.11 4.15
C GLU A 89 -9.67 -22.81 4.87
N ALA A 90 -9.70 -21.91 5.87
CA ALA A 90 -8.51 -21.57 6.63
C ALA A 90 -8.82 -20.86 7.95
N ASN A 91 -7.96 -21.10 8.96
CA ASN A 91 -7.83 -20.27 10.15
C ASN A 91 -6.76 -19.19 9.89
N ILE A 92 -7.10 -17.92 10.05
CA ILE A 92 -6.29 -16.80 9.59
C ILE A 92 -5.93 -15.87 10.74
N VAL A 93 -4.65 -15.54 10.84
CA VAL A 93 -4.19 -14.32 11.50
C VAL A 93 -4.01 -13.26 10.44
N LEU A 94 -4.85 -12.24 10.46
CA LEU A 94 -4.79 -11.14 9.53
C LEU A 94 -3.79 -10.09 10.02
N ALA A 95 -2.79 -9.78 9.21
CA ALA A 95 -1.81 -8.75 9.49
C ALA A 95 -2.00 -7.55 8.54
N ALA A 96 -2.25 -6.36 9.07
CA ALA A 96 -2.54 -5.18 8.27
C ALA A 96 -1.80 -3.95 8.78
N GLY A 97 -1.89 -2.83 8.06
CA GLY A 97 -1.15 -1.63 8.43
C GLY A 97 -1.96 -0.33 8.35
N LEU A 98 -1.51 0.62 9.18
CA LEU A 98 -1.95 2.00 9.17
C LEU A 98 -0.76 2.95 8.95
N PRO A 99 -0.98 4.15 8.39
CA PRO A 99 0.04 5.20 8.36
C PRO A 99 0.68 5.40 9.74
N LEU A 100 1.96 5.71 9.77
CA LEU A 100 2.78 5.76 10.99
C LEU A 100 2.12 6.52 12.14
N THR A 101 1.65 7.73 11.87
CA THR A 101 1.07 8.61 12.89
C THR A 101 -0.35 8.22 13.32
N TRP A 102 -1.04 7.39 12.54
CA TRP A 102 -2.42 6.95 12.83
C TRP A 102 -2.48 5.66 13.63
N THR A 103 -1.40 4.87 13.60
CA THR A 103 -1.36 3.55 14.24
C THR A 103 -1.69 3.61 15.74
N SER A 104 -1.17 4.61 16.48
CA SER A 104 -1.40 4.74 17.94
C SER A 104 -2.87 5.02 18.28
N GLY A 105 -3.57 5.82 17.47
CA GLY A 105 -4.97 6.23 17.73
C GLY A 105 -6.02 5.27 17.18
N GLN A 106 -5.77 4.67 16.00
CA GLN A 106 -6.78 3.91 15.26
C GLN A 106 -6.55 2.38 15.27
N LYS A 107 -5.44 1.90 15.86
CA LYS A 107 -5.05 0.47 15.82
C LYS A 107 -6.17 -0.47 16.29
N LYS A 108 -6.78 -0.19 17.44
CA LYS A 108 -7.81 -1.05 18.04
C LYS A 108 -9.09 -1.06 17.21
N GLU A 109 -9.52 0.11 16.76
CA GLU A 109 -10.73 0.27 15.96
C GLU A 109 -10.58 -0.40 14.59
N PHE A 110 -9.42 -0.24 13.94
CA PHE A 110 -9.16 -0.85 12.66
C PHE A 110 -9.05 -2.38 12.77
N ALA A 111 -8.43 -2.90 13.84
CA ALA A 111 -8.41 -4.33 14.10
C ALA A 111 -9.81 -4.89 14.34
N ALA A 112 -10.64 -4.21 15.15
CA ALA A 112 -12.02 -4.61 15.39
C ALA A 112 -12.88 -4.55 14.11
N TYR A 113 -12.66 -3.55 13.26
CA TYR A 113 -13.34 -3.42 11.97
C TYR A 113 -12.99 -4.58 11.03
N LEU A 114 -11.72 -4.95 10.88
CA LEU A 114 -11.30 -6.06 10.01
C LEU A 114 -11.69 -7.44 10.57
N GLY A 115 -11.74 -7.59 11.89
CA GLY A 115 -12.14 -8.81 12.59
C GLY A 115 -13.61 -8.84 13.03
N LYS A 116 -14.48 -7.97 12.49
CA LYS A 116 -15.89 -7.82 12.93
C LYS A 116 -16.71 -9.09 12.82
N ASN A 117 -16.37 -9.98 11.90
CA ASN A 117 -16.95 -11.31 11.75
C ASN A 117 -15.84 -12.35 11.95
N LYS A 118 -16.02 -13.24 12.92
CA LYS A 118 -15.04 -14.27 13.23
C LYS A 118 -15.05 -15.37 12.17
N GLU A 119 -16.22 -15.82 11.78
CA GLU A 119 -16.45 -16.81 10.72
C GLU A 119 -17.07 -16.10 9.53
N VAL A 120 -16.53 -16.31 8.34
CA VAL A 120 -16.95 -15.60 7.13
C VAL A 120 -17.08 -16.58 5.97
N ASP A 121 -18.29 -16.64 5.42
CA ASP A 121 -18.60 -17.32 4.17
C ASP A 121 -18.74 -16.28 3.06
N PHE A 122 -18.06 -16.50 1.96
CA PHE A 122 -18.16 -15.63 0.79
C PHE A 122 -17.79 -16.39 -0.49
N ASN A 123 -18.26 -15.90 -1.63
CA ASN A 123 -17.87 -16.44 -2.93
C ASN A 123 -16.99 -15.44 -3.67
N TYR A 124 -15.87 -15.91 -4.21
CA TYR A 124 -15.00 -15.09 -5.07
C TYR A 124 -14.69 -15.84 -6.35
N LYS A 125 -15.05 -15.26 -7.51
CA LYS A 125 -14.88 -15.87 -8.85
C LYS A 125 -15.50 -17.28 -8.93
N LYS A 126 -16.72 -17.45 -8.41
CA LYS A 126 -17.47 -18.70 -8.40
C LYS A 126 -16.85 -19.82 -7.52
N VAL A 127 -15.93 -19.48 -6.64
CA VAL A 127 -15.37 -20.39 -5.63
C VAL A 127 -15.88 -19.93 -4.27
N ASP A 128 -16.45 -20.86 -3.51
CA ASP A 128 -16.89 -20.62 -2.14
C ASP A 128 -15.71 -20.74 -1.18
N TYR A 129 -15.59 -19.77 -0.27
CA TYR A 129 -14.58 -19.74 0.77
C TYR A 129 -15.25 -19.70 2.14
N HIS A 130 -14.68 -20.48 3.08
CA HIS A 130 -15.01 -20.44 4.49
C HIS A 130 -13.75 -20.14 5.30
N ILE A 131 -13.73 -19.01 6.00
CA ILE A 131 -12.56 -18.60 6.78
C ILE A 131 -12.92 -18.29 8.22
N THR A 132 -11.99 -18.58 9.13
CA THR A 132 -12.04 -18.11 10.51
C THR A 132 -10.94 -17.08 10.73
N ILE A 133 -11.29 -15.85 11.11
CA ILE A 133 -10.33 -14.81 11.48
C ILE A 133 -10.06 -14.94 12.98
N ASP A 134 -8.96 -15.59 13.33
CA ASP A 134 -8.59 -15.84 14.72
C ASP A 134 -8.08 -14.60 15.43
N ASP A 135 -7.28 -13.78 14.71
CA ASP A 135 -6.68 -12.58 15.26
C ASP A 135 -6.43 -11.54 14.15
N VAL A 136 -6.39 -10.26 14.52
CA VAL A 136 -6.06 -9.14 13.63
C VAL A 136 -4.96 -8.29 14.24
N ARG A 137 -3.82 -8.22 13.57
CA ARG A 137 -2.63 -7.50 14.01
C ARG A 137 -2.34 -6.31 13.12
N ILE A 138 -2.23 -5.13 13.72
CA ILE A 138 -2.01 -3.87 13.00
C ILE A 138 -0.60 -3.34 13.26
N TYR A 139 0.09 -3.01 12.17
CA TYR A 139 1.48 -2.52 12.17
C TYR A 139 1.59 -1.15 11.50
N PRO A 140 2.64 -0.37 11.78
CA PRO A 140 2.88 0.89 11.10
C PRO A 140 3.41 0.66 9.68
N GLN A 141 2.76 1.27 8.69
CA GLN A 141 3.25 1.35 7.30
C GLN A 141 4.62 2.01 7.26
N GLY A 142 5.39 1.75 6.21
CA GLY A 142 6.77 2.22 6.08
C GLY A 142 7.77 1.40 6.88
N TYR A 143 7.55 1.21 8.21
CA TYR A 143 8.40 0.32 9.00
C TYR A 143 8.28 -1.14 8.55
N ALA A 144 7.07 -1.62 8.31
CA ALA A 144 6.85 -3.00 7.86
C ALA A 144 7.63 -3.32 6.59
N ALA A 145 7.64 -2.41 5.60
CA ALA A 145 8.33 -2.62 4.33
C ALA A 145 9.85 -2.84 4.45
N ILE A 146 10.44 -2.48 5.60
CA ILE A 146 11.88 -2.64 5.87
C ILE A 146 12.17 -3.58 7.04
N ALA A 147 11.15 -4.13 7.69
CA ALA A 147 11.27 -4.85 8.95
C ALA A 147 12.23 -6.05 8.87
N GLU A 148 12.19 -6.83 7.77
CA GLU A 148 13.04 -8.01 7.58
C GLU A 148 14.52 -7.70 7.58
N PHE A 149 14.93 -6.52 7.09
CA PHE A 149 16.34 -6.13 7.01
C PHE A 149 16.71 -4.91 7.89
N ALA A 150 15.78 -4.42 8.71
CA ALA A 150 16.01 -3.27 9.58
C ALA A 150 17.24 -3.46 10.47
N SER A 151 17.45 -4.67 11.01
CA SER A 151 18.62 -5.00 11.85
C SER A 151 19.98 -4.84 11.15
N THR A 152 20.02 -4.84 9.82
CA THR A 152 21.22 -4.63 9.02
C THR A 152 21.59 -3.16 8.81
N MET A 153 20.64 -2.24 9.09
CA MET A 153 20.84 -0.81 8.92
C MET A 153 21.80 -0.26 9.98
N LYS A 154 22.87 0.38 9.55
CA LYS A 154 23.87 1.00 10.44
C LYS A 154 23.77 2.52 10.37
N GLY A 155 24.07 3.19 11.46
CA GLY A 155 24.08 4.66 11.56
C GLY A 155 22.71 5.29 11.44
N LEU A 156 22.68 6.50 10.88
CA LEU A 156 21.45 7.28 10.65
C LEU A 156 20.84 6.92 9.30
N ASN A 157 19.57 6.58 9.30
CA ASN A 157 18.82 6.27 8.09
C ASN A 157 17.46 6.97 8.13
N LEU A 158 16.98 7.33 6.96
CA LEU A 158 15.60 7.78 6.76
C LEU A 158 14.88 6.78 5.86
N VAL A 159 13.68 6.41 6.21
CA VAL A 159 12.78 5.62 5.36
C VAL A 159 11.67 6.53 4.89
N ALA A 160 11.48 6.61 3.59
CA ALA A 160 10.37 7.33 2.94
C ALA A 160 9.49 6.31 2.21
N ASP A 161 8.33 6.01 2.79
CA ASP A 161 7.31 5.17 2.17
C ASP A 161 6.33 6.07 1.41
N ILE A 162 6.47 6.09 0.09
CA ILE A 162 5.68 6.94 -0.80
C ILE A 162 4.56 6.09 -1.42
N GLY A 163 3.39 6.18 -0.81
CA GLY A 163 2.18 5.54 -1.29
C GLY A 163 1.43 6.37 -2.34
N ASN A 164 0.22 5.93 -2.66
CA ASN A 164 -0.67 6.70 -3.55
C ASN A 164 -1.19 7.97 -2.86
N GLY A 165 -1.71 7.88 -1.63
CA GLY A 165 -2.30 9.01 -0.92
C GLY A 165 -1.36 9.75 0.04
N THR A 166 -0.36 9.06 0.60
CA THR A 166 0.50 9.60 1.66
C THR A 166 1.97 9.28 1.44
N MET A 167 2.83 10.09 2.04
CA MET A 167 4.23 9.81 2.28
C MET A 167 4.45 9.65 3.79
N ASN A 168 4.94 8.47 4.21
CA ASN A 168 5.35 8.21 5.58
C ASN A 168 6.86 8.33 5.68
N VAL A 169 7.34 9.10 6.67
CA VAL A 169 8.76 9.34 6.91
C VAL A 169 9.13 8.83 8.29
N LEU A 170 10.15 7.99 8.36
CA LEU A 170 10.58 7.31 9.58
C LEU A 170 12.09 7.42 9.74
N TYR A 171 12.55 7.93 10.89
CA TYR A 171 13.95 7.89 11.28
C TYR A 171 14.34 6.54 11.90
N MET A 172 15.48 6.02 11.47
CA MET A 172 16.08 4.79 11.98
C MET A 172 17.50 5.06 12.47
N VAL A 173 17.84 4.56 13.64
CA VAL A 173 19.21 4.61 14.17
C VAL A 173 19.67 3.19 14.49
N ASN A 174 20.70 2.71 13.80
CA ASN A 174 21.20 1.34 13.94
C ASN A 174 20.06 0.29 13.90
N GLY A 175 19.16 0.41 12.91
CA GLY A 175 18.05 -0.51 12.71
C GLY A 175 16.85 -0.33 13.64
N ARG A 176 16.88 0.67 14.52
CA ARG A 176 15.79 0.93 15.48
C ARG A 176 15.02 2.20 15.13
N PRO A 177 13.69 2.13 15.04
CA PRO A 177 12.86 3.30 14.76
C PRO A 177 12.91 4.30 15.91
N GLN A 178 12.91 5.59 15.57
CA GLN A 178 12.88 6.70 16.53
C GLN A 178 11.44 7.20 16.68
N SER A 179 10.76 6.81 17.77
CA SER A 179 9.33 7.09 18.01
C SER A 179 8.94 8.57 17.94
N GLY A 180 9.85 9.48 18.31
CA GLY A 180 9.60 10.93 18.23
C GLY A 180 9.88 11.57 16.87
N LYS A 181 10.30 10.77 15.86
CA LYS A 181 10.69 11.25 14.54
C LYS A 181 10.00 10.43 13.45
N MET A 182 8.67 10.42 13.52
CA MET A 182 7.80 9.77 12.54
C MET A 182 6.79 10.80 12.03
N TYR A 183 6.64 10.86 10.71
CA TYR A 183 5.78 11.83 10.05
C TYR A 183 4.93 11.14 8.98
N THR A 184 3.70 11.61 8.82
CA THR A 184 2.81 11.22 7.72
C THR A 184 2.31 12.49 7.05
N GLU A 185 2.55 12.62 5.75
CA GLU A 185 2.09 13.74 4.96
C GLU A 185 1.15 13.27 3.85
N LYS A 186 0.16 14.10 3.53
CA LYS A 186 -0.70 13.93 2.37
C LYS A 186 0.06 14.33 1.10
N PHE A 187 1.09 13.57 0.77
CA PHE A 187 2.00 13.84 -0.34
C PHE A 187 2.42 12.54 -1.04
N GLY A 188 1.43 11.83 -1.60
CA GLY A 188 1.61 10.59 -2.35
C GLY A 188 1.61 10.81 -3.86
N THR A 189 1.64 9.74 -4.64
CA THR A 189 1.68 9.83 -6.12
C THR A 189 0.40 10.40 -6.73
N TYR A 190 -0.74 10.25 -6.08
CA TYR A 190 -2.01 10.80 -6.58
C TYR A 190 -2.02 12.33 -6.61
N GLN A 191 -1.38 13.00 -5.66
CA GLN A 191 -1.23 14.46 -5.69
C GLN A 191 -0.38 14.91 -6.88
N CYS A 192 0.61 14.09 -7.29
CA CYS A 192 1.36 14.33 -8.53
C CYS A 192 0.44 14.19 -9.76
N THR A 193 -0.40 13.15 -9.79
CA THR A 193 -1.38 12.95 -10.86
C THR A 193 -2.34 14.14 -10.99
N LEU A 194 -2.86 14.64 -9.87
CA LEU A 194 -3.73 15.83 -9.87
C LEU A 194 -3.01 17.09 -10.40
N ALA A 195 -1.78 17.33 -9.97
CA ALA A 195 -0.98 18.47 -10.47
C ALA A 195 -0.69 18.36 -11.97
N ILE A 196 -0.44 17.14 -12.47
CA ILE A 196 -0.24 16.89 -13.90
C ILE A 196 -1.54 17.18 -14.67
N ARG A 197 -2.69 16.67 -14.22
CA ARG A 197 -3.98 16.91 -14.89
C ARG A 197 -4.29 18.40 -15.01
N GLU A 198 -4.15 19.12 -13.90
CA GLU A 198 -4.40 20.58 -13.87
C GLU A 198 -3.49 21.32 -14.85
N MET A 199 -2.19 21.11 -14.79
CA MET A 199 -1.23 21.79 -15.66
C MET A 199 -1.38 21.37 -17.13
N PHE A 200 -1.68 20.08 -17.39
CA PHE A 200 -1.91 19.58 -18.73
C PHE A 200 -3.12 20.25 -19.36
N MET A 201 -4.24 20.35 -18.63
CA MET A 201 -5.43 21.08 -19.06
C MET A 201 -5.13 22.55 -19.35
N GLN A 202 -4.39 23.23 -18.45
CA GLN A 202 -4.01 24.63 -18.63
C GLN A 202 -3.17 24.87 -19.90
N LYS A 203 -2.22 23.98 -20.20
CA LYS A 203 -1.31 24.12 -21.34
C LYS A 203 -1.87 23.67 -22.68
N THR A 204 -2.75 22.66 -22.67
CA THR A 204 -3.19 21.99 -23.91
C THR A 204 -4.66 22.16 -24.19
N GLN A 205 -5.46 22.64 -23.25
CA GLN A 205 -6.93 22.68 -23.29
C GLN A 205 -7.56 21.29 -23.54
N ARG A 206 -6.86 20.23 -23.12
CA ARG A 206 -7.29 18.82 -23.26
C ARG A 206 -7.21 18.12 -21.91
N GLU A 207 -8.09 17.15 -21.69
CA GLU A 207 -7.97 16.20 -20.59
C GLU A 207 -6.98 15.09 -20.93
N ILE A 208 -6.37 14.51 -19.90
CA ILE A 208 -5.50 13.34 -20.01
C ILE A 208 -5.97 12.27 -19.04
N ASN A 209 -5.97 11.02 -19.50
CA ASN A 209 -6.37 9.87 -18.70
C ASN A 209 -5.33 9.56 -17.62
N ASP A 210 -5.79 9.29 -16.40
CA ASP A 210 -4.92 8.96 -15.25
C ASP A 210 -4.05 7.72 -15.52
N ALA A 211 -4.54 6.73 -16.27
CA ALA A 211 -3.75 5.54 -16.63
C ALA A 211 -2.51 5.90 -17.47
N ILE A 212 -2.62 6.89 -18.36
CA ILE A 212 -1.48 7.40 -19.16
C ILE A 212 -0.48 8.12 -18.23
N ILE A 213 -0.99 8.93 -17.31
CA ILE A 213 -0.13 9.60 -16.33
C ILE A 213 0.61 8.55 -15.49
N GLU A 214 -0.10 7.57 -14.93
CA GLU A 214 0.49 6.47 -14.14
C GLU A 214 1.57 5.72 -14.95
N GLU A 215 1.31 5.41 -16.23
CA GLU A 215 2.29 4.78 -17.10
C GLU A 215 3.57 5.62 -17.21
N VAL A 216 3.45 6.93 -17.49
CA VAL A 216 4.62 7.83 -17.55
C VAL A 216 5.33 7.93 -16.20
N LEU A 217 4.61 8.04 -15.10
CA LEU A 217 5.22 8.12 -13.76
C LEU A 217 6.00 6.84 -13.42
N CYS A 218 5.48 5.67 -13.81
CA CYS A 218 6.10 4.37 -13.50
C CYS A 218 7.23 3.98 -14.45
N THR A 219 7.12 4.29 -15.76
CA THR A 219 8.04 3.83 -16.79
C THR A 219 8.93 4.96 -17.37
N GLY A 220 8.59 6.20 -17.10
CA GLY A 220 9.22 7.39 -17.69
C GLY A 220 8.68 7.75 -19.07
N THR A 221 7.80 6.95 -19.70
CA THR A 221 7.26 7.18 -21.05
C THR A 221 5.87 6.60 -21.20
N ALA A 222 5.19 6.91 -22.32
CA ALA A 222 3.94 6.30 -22.76
C ALA A 222 3.80 6.47 -24.29
N THR A 223 2.82 5.77 -24.89
CA THR A 223 2.54 5.89 -26.33
C THR A 223 1.61 7.09 -26.61
N ILE A 224 2.15 8.31 -26.41
CA ILE A 224 1.48 9.60 -26.64
C ILE A 224 2.44 10.60 -27.32
N PRO A 225 1.96 11.75 -27.84
CA PRO A 225 2.83 12.76 -28.42
C PRO A 225 3.97 13.20 -27.51
N ALA A 226 5.18 13.35 -28.05
CA ALA A 226 6.38 13.74 -27.29
C ALA A 226 6.21 15.07 -26.52
N ALA A 227 5.43 16.01 -27.09
CA ALA A 227 5.11 17.28 -26.41
C ALA A 227 4.32 17.07 -25.13
N ASP A 228 3.37 16.12 -25.12
CA ASP A 228 2.55 15.77 -23.97
C ASP A 228 3.40 15.08 -22.88
N ILE A 229 4.26 14.13 -23.28
CA ILE A 229 5.24 13.51 -22.35
C ILE A 229 6.12 14.57 -21.68
N LYS A 230 6.58 15.56 -22.45
CA LYS A 230 7.43 16.64 -21.91
C LYS A 230 6.73 17.44 -20.82
N ILE A 231 5.42 17.71 -20.96
CA ILE A 231 4.63 18.39 -19.94
C ILE A 231 4.57 17.54 -18.67
N ILE A 232 4.22 16.27 -18.79
CA ILE A 232 4.10 15.34 -17.65
C ILE A 232 5.46 15.24 -16.92
N ARG A 233 6.54 15.00 -17.66
CA ARG A 233 7.90 14.86 -17.07
C ARG A 233 8.37 16.12 -16.35
N MET A 234 8.02 17.31 -16.84
CA MET A 234 8.36 18.56 -16.19
C MET A 234 7.71 18.65 -14.80
N ILE A 235 6.42 18.34 -14.70
CA ILE A 235 5.66 18.43 -13.45
C ILE A 235 6.06 17.32 -12.49
N ALA A 236 6.25 16.09 -13.00
CA ALA A 236 6.72 14.96 -12.21
C ALA A 236 8.08 15.26 -11.56
N LYS A 237 9.00 15.91 -12.31
CA LYS A 237 10.29 16.32 -11.77
C LYS A 237 10.13 17.36 -10.66
N GLU A 238 9.33 18.39 -10.87
CA GLU A 238 9.05 19.41 -9.85
C GLU A 238 8.43 18.80 -8.59
N TYR A 239 7.54 17.82 -8.78
CA TYR A 239 6.94 17.08 -7.68
C TYR A 239 7.97 16.29 -6.87
N VAL A 240 8.90 15.59 -7.54
CA VAL A 240 10.00 14.87 -6.88
C VAL A 240 10.94 15.83 -6.14
N ASP A 241 11.25 16.99 -6.72
CA ASP A 241 12.01 18.04 -6.02
C ASP A 241 11.26 18.49 -4.74
N GLY A 242 9.91 18.52 -4.78
CA GLY A 242 9.03 18.75 -3.65
C GLY A 242 9.12 17.67 -2.58
N ILE A 243 9.21 16.37 -2.97
CA ILE A 243 9.44 15.25 -2.04
C ILE A 243 10.74 15.48 -1.26
N PHE A 244 11.86 15.71 -1.96
CA PHE A 244 13.15 15.93 -1.30
C PHE A 244 13.19 17.18 -0.43
N ARG A 245 12.44 18.23 -0.78
CA ARG A 245 12.29 19.42 0.07
C ARG A 245 11.65 19.06 1.40
N ARG A 246 10.55 18.29 1.38
CA ARG A 246 9.88 17.81 2.60
C ARG A 246 10.74 16.87 3.43
N LEU A 247 11.48 15.96 2.78
CA LEU A 247 12.43 15.10 3.51
C LEU A 247 13.47 15.95 4.25
N ARG A 248 13.99 17.02 3.64
CA ARG A 248 14.92 17.96 4.31
C ARG A 248 14.26 18.76 5.43
N GLU A 249 13.01 19.18 5.26
CA GLU A 249 12.23 19.83 6.34
C GLU A 249 12.06 18.90 7.55
N HIS A 250 11.97 17.59 7.31
CA HIS A 250 11.99 16.56 8.35
C HIS A 250 13.41 16.15 8.77
N GLY A 251 14.44 16.87 8.36
CA GLY A 251 15.82 16.71 8.80
C GLY A 251 16.63 15.66 8.04
N TYR A 252 16.23 15.29 6.82
CA TYR A 252 17.06 14.48 5.94
C TYR A 252 18.31 15.25 5.50
N ASP A 253 19.47 14.64 5.72
CA ASP A 253 20.76 15.14 5.29
C ASP A 253 21.43 14.12 4.37
N GLU A 254 21.57 14.48 3.09
CA GLU A 254 22.16 13.65 2.04
C GLU A 254 23.64 13.31 2.32
N GLY A 255 24.35 14.13 3.10
CA GLY A 255 25.77 13.93 3.43
C GLY A 255 26.00 12.86 4.48
N THR A 256 25.06 12.68 5.42
CA THR A 256 25.25 11.87 6.62
C THR A 256 24.31 10.68 6.75
N MET A 257 23.17 10.70 6.00
CA MET A 257 22.11 9.70 6.14
C MET A 257 21.97 8.80 4.89
N MET A 258 21.59 7.55 5.12
CA MET A 258 21.07 6.69 4.06
C MET A 258 19.55 6.95 3.93
N LEU A 259 19.05 7.06 2.71
CA LEU A 259 17.64 7.15 2.41
C LEU A 259 17.15 5.82 1.80
N TYR A 260 16.13 5.25 2.42
CA TYR A 260 15.42 4.09 1.86
C TYR A 260 14.07 4.56 1.34
N ILE A 261 13.82 4.34 0.05
CA ILE A 261 12.55 4.69 -0.59
C ILE A 261 11.78 3.39 -0.83
N THR A 262 10.55 3.33 -0.32
CA THR A 262 9.62 2.21 -0.48
C THR A 262 8.26 2.70 -0.96
N GLY A 263 7.38 1.78 -1.31
CA GLY A 263 6.06 2.08 -1.86
C GLY A 263 6.05 2.34 -3.37
N GLY A 264 4.87 2.45 -3.94
CA GLY A 264 4.68 2.65 -5.39
C GLY A 264 5.27 3.93 -5.96
N GLY A 265 5.51 4.95 -5.10
CA GLY A 265 6.16 6.19 -5.50
C GLY A 265 7.68 6.08 -5.72
N GLY A 266 8.29 4.92 -5.42
CA GLY A 266 9.71 4.71 -5.69
C GLY A 266 10.06 4.83 -7.18
N CYS A 267 9.20 4.36 -8.08
CA CYS A 267 9.41 4.52 -9.53
C CYS A 267 9.36 5.99 -9.97
N LEU A 268 8.47 6.80 -9.39
CA LEU A 268 8.42 8.25 -9.65
C LEU A 268 9.76 8.91 -9.29
N VAL A 269 10.33 8.59 -8.11
CA VAL A 269 11.63 9.14 -7.71
C VAL A 269 12.77 8.64 -8.59
N LYS A 270 12.77 7.36 -8.99
CA LYS A 270 13.77 6.79 -9.92
C LYS A 270 13.76 7.48 -11.28
N ASN A 271 12.56 7.71 -11.84
CA ASN A 271 12.41 8.23 -13.20
C ASN A 271 12.65 9.73 -13.30
N PHE A 272 12.37 10.49 -12.24
CA PHE A 272 12.35 11.96 -12.31
C PHE A 272 13.26 12.65 -11.27
N GLY A 273 13.79 11.92 -10.29
CA GLY A 273 14.69 12.45 -9.29
C GLY A 273 16.16 12.44 -9.74
N LYS A 274 16.92 13.38 -9.20
CA LYS A 274 18.39 13.35 -9.22
C LYS A 274 18.85 12.81 -7.88
N VAL A 275 19.09 11.51 -7.79
CA VAL A 275 19.45 10.85 -6.53
C VAL A 275 20.84 10.25 -6.60
N SER A 276 21.59 10.35 -5.50
CA SER A 276 22.88 9.65 -5.36
C SER A 276 22.63 8.17 -5.13
N THR A 277 23.14 7.33 -6.01
CA THR A 277 23.00 5.87 -5.91
C THR A 277 23.71 5.28 -4.68
N ASP A 278 24.70 5.99 -4.14
CA ASP A 278 25.49 5.52 -2.98
C ASP A 278 24.74 5.73 -1.65
N ARG A 279 23.82 6.71 -1.59
CA ARG A 279 23.10 7.09 -0.38
C ARG A 279 21.60 6.86 -0.44
N VAL A 280 21.06 6.46 -1.60
CA VAL A 280 19.63 6.19 -1.78
C VAL A 280 19.44 4.74 -2.20
N LYS A 281 18.66 4.00 -1.45
CA LYS A 281 18.27 2.61 -1.74
C LYS A 281 16.78 2.53 -2.00
N PHE A 282 16.39 1.78 -3.01
CA PHE A 282 14.99 1.53 -3.35
C PHE A 282 14.60 0.12 -2.92
N VAL A 283 13.46 0.01 -2.25
CA VAL A 283 12.79 -1.26 -1.98
C VAL A 283 11.81 -1.47 -3.13
N ASP A 284 12.24 -2.22 -4.14
CA ASP A 284 11.52 -2.35 -5.41
C ASP A 284 10.29 -3.27 -5.33
N ASP A 285 10.21 -4.10 -4.30
CA ASP A 285 9.06 -4.94 -4.08
C ASP A 285 7.84 -4.12 -3.63
N ILE A 286 6.88 -3.95 -4.52
CA ILE A 286 5.63 -3.23 -4.22
C ILE A 286 4.78 -3.90 -3.12
N CYS A 287 5.01 -5.18 -2.85
CA CYS A 287 4.37 -5.98 -1.81
C CYS A 287 5.16 -5.99 -0.48
N ALA A 288 6.28 -5.27 -0.40
CA ALA A 288 7.16 -5.28 0.79
C ALA A 288 6.44 -4.97 2.10
N ALA A 289 5.46 -4.04 2.11
CA ALA A 289 4.68 -3.74 3.31
C ALA A 289 3.85 -4.94 3.77
N ALA A 290 3.12 -5.60 2.87
CA ALA A 290 2.32 -6.78 3.19
C ALA A 290 3.18 -7.96 3.68
N LYS A 291 4.31 -8.22 3.04
CA LYS A 291 5.31 -9.21 3.48
C LYS A 291 5.86 -8.87 4.87
N GLY A 292 6.13 -7.60 5.10
CA GLY A 292 6.60 -7.11 6.40
C GLY A 292 5.57 -7.26 7.50
N TYR A 293 4.26 -7.10 7.22
CA TYR A 293 3.20 -7.39 8.19
C TYR A 293 3.20 -8.87 8.57
N GLU A 294 3.33 -9.77 7.60
CA GLU A 294 3.44 -11.21 7.85
C GLU A 294 4.67 -11.55 8.70
N TYR A 295 5.81 -10.93 8.38
CA TYR A 295 7.06 -11.11 9.13
C TYR A 295 6.90 -10.67 10.59
N LEU A 296 6.34 -9.50 10.82
CA LEU A 296 6.14 -8.95 12.16
C LEU A 296 5.11 -9.76 12.95
N ALA A 297 4.03 -10.21 12.31
CA ALA A 297 3.01 -11.05 12.93
C ALA A 297 3.58 -12.42 13.32
N GLU A 298 4.34 -13.05 12.44
CA GLU A 298 5.00 -14.32 12.70
C GLU A 298 5.98 -14.21 13.89
N ALA A 299 6.82 -13.17 13.90
CA ALA A 299 7.78 -12.95 14.97
C ALA A 299 7.09 -12.73 16.33
N GLN A 300 6.00 -11.97 16.35
CA GLN A 300 5.24 -11.71 17.55
C GLN A 300 4.51 -12.97 18.04
N LEU A 301 3.90 -13.76 17.15
CA LEU A 301 3.25 -15.02 17.49
C LEU A 301 4.25 -16.04 18.06
N LYS A 302 5.43 -16.18 17.43
CA LYS A 302 6.50 -17.05 17.95
C LYS A 302 6.92 -16.66 19.35
N ALA A 303 7.11 -15.36 19.61
CA ALA A 303 7.46 -14.87 20.94
C ALA A 303 6.37 -15.15 22.01
N GLU A 304 5.09 -15.04 21.64
CA GLU A 304 3.94 -15.36 22.50
C GLU A 304 3.85 -16.86 22.81
N LEU A 305 4.26 -17.71 21.88
CA LEU A 305 4.30 -19.17 22.02
C LEU A 305 5.60 -19.68 22.67
N GLY A 306 6.57 -18.82 22.92
CA GLY A 306 7.87 -19.18 23.47
C GLY A 306 8.77 -19.94 22.47
N LEU A 307 8.59 -19.71 21.17
CA LEU A 307 9.32 -20.32 20.04
C LEU A 307 10.47 -19.45 19.57
#